data_64de158d9962d04db3cf08c13c491731
#
_entry.id   64de158d9962d04db3cf08c13c491731
#
_cell.length_a   1.000
_cell.length_b   1.000
_cell.length_c   1.000
_cell.angle_alpha   90.00
_cell.angle_beta   90.00
_cell.angle_gamma   90.00
#
_symmetry.space_group_name_H-M   'P 1'
#
loop_
_entity.id
_entity.type
_entity.pdbx_description
1 polymer ?
#
loop_
_entity_poly.entity_id
_entity_poly.type
_entity_poly.pdbx_seq_one_letter_code
_entity_poly.pdbx_strand_id
1 'polypeptide(L)'
;MTKELILEKFLPYRLSVLSHTVSSAIALVYDKRFDLTIPEWRVIAILGRFPGLSAVEVADRTLMDKVAVSRAVTKLLKNGRLDREFADADRRRSILNLSEEGKRVHDEVAPLALKFEADLLEGLTEDEINVLDSTIERLMARARLMEKMGSEYISGGTTN
;
A
#
# COMPACT_ATOMS: atom_id res chain seq x y z
N MET A 1 37.86 5.57 -11.43
CA MET A 1 36.96 6.75 -11.41
C MET A 1 35.70 6.35 -10.68
N THR A 2 35.51 6.84 -9.47
CA THR A 2 34.26 6.66 -8.70
C THR A 2 33.13 7.37 -9.46
N LYS A 3 32.13 6.61 -9.84
CA LYS A 3 30.96 7.14 -10.54
C LYS A 3 30.20 8.04 -9.54
N GLU A 4 30.09 9.33 -9.83
CA GLU A 4 29.37 10.29 -8.99
C GLU A 4 27.89 9.87 -8.87
N LEU A 5 27.35 9.86 -7.65
CA LEU A 5 25.94 9.61 -7.40
C LEU A 5 25.14 10.89 -7.67
N ILE A 6 24.43 10.91 -8.78
CA ILE A 6 23.48 11.99 -9.11
C ILE A 6 22.11 11.56 -8.61
N LEU A 7 21.62 12.20 -7.53
CA LEU A 7 20.41 11.79 -6.83
C LEU A 7 19.19 11.80 -7.75
N GLU A 8 19.04 12.81 -8.60
CA GLU A 8 17.92 12.99 -9.53
C GLU A 8 17.87 11.89 -10.62
N LYS A 9 18.98 11.19 -10.83
CA LYS A 9 19.10 10.05 -11.78
C LYS A 9 19.10 8.71 -11.05
N PHE A 10 19.18 8.71 -9.72
CA PHE A 10 19.24 7.49 -8.92
C PHE A 10 17.84 6.85 -8.81
N LEU A 11 17.68 5.67 -9.41
CA LEU A 11 16.39 5.00 -9.53
C LEU A 11 15.63 4.83 -8.19
N PRO A 12 16.25 4.38 -7.08
CA PRO A 12 15.53 4.25 -5.80
C PRO A 12 14.94 5.57 -5.30
N TYR A 13 15.66 6.68 -5.46
CA TYR A 13 15.15 8.01 -5.11
C TYR A 13 13.98 8.42 -6.01
N ARG A 14 14.08 8.22 -7.31
CA ARG A 14 13.02 8.54 -8.27
C ARG A 14 11.74 7.75 -7.98
N LEU A 15 11.84 6.46 -7.64
CA LEU A 15 10.71 5.63 -7.24
C LEU A 15 10.07 6.13 -5.95
N SER A 16 10.87 6.54 -4.96
CA SER A 16 10.36 7.11 -3.71
C SER A 16 9.61 8.42 -3.95
N VAL A 17 10.16 9.32 -4.77
CA VAL A 17 9.50 10.59 -5.14
C VAL A 17 8.19 10.32 -5.89
N LEU A 18 8.21 9.42 -6.88
CA LEU A 18 7.01 9.06 -7.65
C LEU A 18 5.92 8.50 -6.73
N SER A 19 6.26 7.53 -5.88
CA SER A 19 5.32 6.94 -4.92
C SER A 19 4.71 7.97 -3.99
N HIS A 20 5.53 8.89 -3.45
CA HIS A 20 5.06 9.96 -2.58
C HIS A 20 4.12 10.91 -3.32
N THR A 21 4.50 11.36 -4.51
CA THR A 21 3.71 12.30 -5.32
C THR A 21 2.36 11.70 -5.71
N VAL A 22 2.35 10.48 -6.23
CA VAL A 22 1.11 9.76 -6.61
C VAL A 22 0.23 9.52 -5.38
N SER A 23 0.80 9.05 -4.27
CA SER A 23 0.04 8.79 -3.05
C SER A 23 -0.55 10.06 -2.45
N SER A 24 0.17 11.18 -2.49
CA SER A 24 -0.34 12.48 -2.02
C SER A 24 -1.45 13.02 -2.92
N ALA A 25 -1.31 12.87 -4.23
CA ALA A 25 -2.32 13.32 -5.19
C ALA A 25 -3.63 12.53 -5.04
N ILE A 26 -3.56 11.19 -4.96
CA ILE A 26 -4.76 10.38 -4.79
C ILE A 26 -5.41 10.59 -3.42
N ALA A 27 -4.65 10.91 -2.38
CA ALA A 27 -5.20 11.19 -1.06
C ALA A 27 -6.19 12.37 -1.07
N LEU A 28 -6.00 13.35 -1.96
CA LEU A 28 -6.94 14.46 -2.12
C LEU A 28 -8.35 14.01 -2.53
N VAL A 29 -8.47 12.84 -3.14
CA VAL A 29 -9.75 12.26 -3.58
C VAL A 29 -10.62 11.86 -2.39
N TYR A 30 -10.02 11.35 -1.31
CA TYR A 30 -10.75 10.78 -0.18
C TYR A 30 -10.50 11.45 1.18
N ASP A 31 -9.45 12.26 1.33
CA ASP A 31 -9.12 12.94 2.59
C ASP A 31 -10.21 13.94 2.98
N LYS A 32 -10.50 14.92 2.14
CA LYS A 32 -11.47 16.00 2.44
C LYS A 32 -12.90 15.50 2.59
N ARG A 33 -13.30 14.49 1.82
CA ARG A 33 -14.70 14.02 1.80
C ARG A 33 -14.97 12.96 2.84
N PHE A 34 -14.00 12.11 3.15
CA PHE A 34 -14.20 10.93 4.00
C PHE A 34 -13.32 10.94 5.25
N ASP A 35 -12.48 11.94 5.45
CA ASP A 35 -11.48 11.98 6.54
C ASP A 35 -10.68 10.67 6.63
N LEU A 36 -10.12 10.26 5.48
CA LEU A 36 -9.31 9.06 5.34
C LEU A 36 -7.86 9.40 5.07
N THR A 37 -6.97 8.79 5.82
CA THR A 37 -5.54 8.75 5.51
C THR A 37 -5.23 7.65 4.49
N ILE A 38 -4.05 7.72 3.86
CA ILE A 38 -3.58 6.69 2.92
C ILE A 38 -3.62 5.28 3.54
N PRO A 39 -3.11 5.03 4.77
CA PRO A 39 -3.22 3.73 5.41
C PRO A 39 -4.66 3.27 5.64
N GLU A 40 -5.55 4.16 6.05
CA GLU A 40 -6.97 3.85 6.28
C GLU A 40 -7.67 3.44 4.99
N TRP A 41 -7.45 4.20 3.90
CA TRP A 41 -7.99 3.82 2.60
C TRP A 41 -7.48 2.45 2.14
N ARG A 42 -6.17 2.17 2.28
CA ARG A 42 -5.60 0.86 1.92
C ARG A 42 -6.21 -0.30 2.72
N VAL A 43 -6.50 -0.09 3.99
CA VAL A 43 -7.21 -1.09 4.82
C VAL A 43 -8.63 -1.31 4.29
N ILE A 44 -9.37 -0.25 4.00
CA ILE A 44 -10.73 -0.36 3.43
C ILE A 44 -10.68 -1.08 2.08
N ALA A 45 -9.78 -0.70 1.18
CA ALA A 45 -9.66 -1.29 -0.15
C ALA A 45 -9.34 -2.79 -0.10
N ILE A 46 -8.41 -3.22 0.77
CA ILE A 46 -8.06 -4.65 0.88
C ILE A 46 -9.18 -5.47 1.50
N LEU A 47 -9.88 -4.93 2.49
CA LEU A 47 -11.02 -5.61 3.12
C LEU A 47 -12.26 -5.63 2.23
N GLY A 48 -12.43 -4.65 1.35
CA GLY A 48 -13.48 -4.68 0.31
C GLY A 48 -13.29 -5.83 -0.67
N ARG A 49 -12.04 -6.18 -0.98
CA ARG A 49 -11.71 -7.30 -1.86
C ARG A 49 -11.64 -8.65 -1.12
N PHE A 50 -11.14 -8.66 0.10
CA PHE A 50 -10.89 -9.85 0.92
C PHE A 50 -11.46 -9.65 2.32
N PRO A 51 -12.75 -9.91 2.53
CA PRO A 51 -13.34 -9.81 3.85
C PRO A 51 -12.81 -10.90 4.79
N GLY A 52 -12.87 -10.66 6.09
CA GLY A 52 -12.51 -11.67 7.09
C GLY A 52 -11.02 -11.81 7.36
N LEU A 53 -10.19 -10.78 7.07
CA LEU A 53 -8.77 -10.80 7.36
C LEU A 53 -8.49 -10.33 8.80
N SER A 54 -7.44 -10.87 9.40
CA SER A 54 -6.81 -10.31 10.60
C SER A 54 -5.96 -9.07 10.25
N ALA A 55 -5.63 -8.25 11.24
CA ALA A 55 -4.75 -7.09 11.03
C ALA A 55 -3.36 -7.49 10.49
N VAL A 56 -2.85 -8.66 10.87
CA VAL A 56 -1.57 -9.18 10.35
C VAL A 56 -1.70 -9.52 8.87
N GLU A 57 -2.76 -10.22 8.48
CA GLU A 57 -3.01 -10.55 7.07
C GLU A 57 -3.24 -9.29 6.21
N VAL A 58 -3.87 -8.25 6.76
CA VAL A 58 -3.98 -6.94 6.11
C VAL A 58 -2.59 -6.32 5.90
N ALA A 59 -1.73 -6.33 6.91
CA ALA A 59 -0.37 -5.80 6.80
C ALA A 59 0.44 -6.55 5.73
N ASP A 60 0.38 -7.88 5.73
CA ASP A 60 1.09 -8.73 4.77
C ASP A 60 0.63 -8.50 3.33
N ARG A 61 -0.69 -8.35 3.11
CA ARG A 61 -1.25 -8.12 1.77
C ARG A 61 -1.03 -6.71 1.24
N THR A 62 -1.02 -5.72 2.12
CA THR A 62 -0.83 -4.31 1.74
C THR A 62 0.64 -3.91 1.74
N LEU A 63 1.54 -4.76 2.24
CA LEU A 63 2.96 -4.48 2.46
C LEU A 63 3.19 -3.22 3.30
N MET A 64 2.23 -2.88 4.16
CA MET A 64 2.34 -1.78 5.10
C MET A 64 2.98 -2.23 6.40
N ASP A 65 3.61 -1.27 7.08
CA ASP A 65 4.10 -1.47 8.44
C ASP A 65 2.97 -1.87 9.41
N LYS A 66 3.22 -2.85 10.28
CA LYS A 66 2.22 -3.39 11.22
C LYS A 66 1.68 -2.33 12.18
N VAL A 67 2.49 -1.34 12.57
CA VAL A 67 2.07 -0.25 13.45
C VAL A 67 1.13 0.69 12.70
N ALA A 68 1.44 1.00 11.43
CA ALA A 68 0.57 1.81 10.59
C ALA A 68 -0.79 1.14 10.37
N VAL A 69 -0.81 -0.18 10.08
CA VAL A 69 -2.06 -0.96 9.97
C VAL A 69 -2.84 -0.96 11.27
N SER A 70 -2.20 -1.21 12.40
CA SER A 70 -2.85 -1.23 13.72
C SER A 70 -3.51 0.11 14.05
N ARG A 71 -2.83 1.23 13.77
CA ARG A 71 -3.38 2.59 13.96
C ARG A 71 -4.57 2.85 13.04
N ALA A 72 -4.46 2.49 11.77
CA ALA A 72 -5.54 2.65 10.80
C ALA A 72 -6.77 1.83 11.20
N VAL A 73 -6.60 0.55 11.54
CA VAL A 73 -7.68 -0.32 12.01
C VAL A 73 -8.35 0.24 13.26
N THR A 74 -7.57 0.73 14.24
CA THR A 74 -8.12 1.33 15.46
C THR A 74 -8.99 2.55 15.15
N LYS A 75 -8.51 3.45 14.26
CA LYS A 75 -9.30 4.62 13.88
C LYS A 75 -10.55 4.25 13.09
N LEU A 76 -10.45 3.29 12.16
CA LEU A 76 -11.59 2.83 11.36
C LEU A 76 -12.67 2.13 12.20
N LEU A 77 -12.28 1.34 13.20
CA LEU A 77 -13.21 0.76 14.18
C LEU A 77 -13.90 1.85 15.01
N LYS A 78 -13.13 2.83 15.51
CA LYS A 78 -13.66 3.97 16.27
C LYS A 78 -14.68 4.78 15.46
N ASN A 79 -14.44 4.93 14.15
CA ASN A 79 -15.31 5.68 13.24
C ASN A 79 -16.45 4.82 12.66
N GLY A 80 -16.62 3.57 13.13
CA GLY A 80 -17.70 2.69 12.69
C GLY A 80 -17.60 2.22 11.23
N ARG A 81 -16.40 2.23 10.66
CA ARG A 81 -16.16 1.80 9.26
C ARG A 81 -15.71 0.33 9.15
N LEU A 82 -15.27 -0.25 10.26
CA LEU A 82 -14.95 -1.67 10.37
C LEU A 82 -15.74 -2.30 11.50
N ASP A 83 -16.05 -3.57 11.32
CA ASP A 83 -16.49 -4.48 12.34
C ASP A 83 -15.38 -5.45 12.71
N ARG A 84 -15.31 -5.84 13.99
CA ARG A 84 -14.37 -6.82 14.50
C ARG A 84 -15.13 -7.96 15.14
N GLU A 85 -14.87 -9.16 14.65
CA GLU A 85 -15.35 -10.40 15.23
C GLU A 85 -14.18 -11.20 15.82
N PHE A 86 -14.45 -12.01 16.83
CA PHE A 86 -13.47 -12.95 17.38
C PHE A 86 -13.85 -14.35 16.92
N ALA A 87 -12.87 -15.10 16.36
CA ALA A 87 -13.11 -16.49 15.98
C ALA A 87 -13.46 -17.33 17.23
N ASP A 88 -14.56 -18.08 17.18
CA ASP A 88 -15.17 -18.78 18.32
C ASP A 88 -14.22 -19.70 19.11
N ALA A 89 -13.15 -20.20 18.49
CA ALA A 89 -12.19 -21.13 19.11
C ALA A 89 -10.93 -20.44 19.68
N ASP A 90 -10.59 -19.25 19.23
CA ASP A 90 -9.38 -18.53 19.68
C ASP A 90 -9.65 -17.03 19.73
N ARG A 91 -9.93 -16.52 20.94
CA ARG A 91 -10.11 -15.08 21.19
C ARG A 91 -8.90 -14.22 20.83
N ARG A 92 -7.76 -14.84 20.49
CA ARG A 92 -6.54 -14.15 20.04
C ARG A 92 -6.60 -13.77 18.57
N ARG A 93 -7.46 -14.42 17.78
CA ARG A 93 -7.63 -14.14 16.36
C ARG A 93 -8.88 -13.29 16.13
N SER A 94 -8.67 -11.99 15.92
CA SER A 94 -9.76 -11.10 15.51
C SER A 94 -9.84 -11.02 13.99
N ILE A 95 -11.05 -11.05 13.47
CA ILE A 95 -11.40 -10.95 12.07
C ILE A 95 -11.99 -9.57 11.81
N LEU A 96 -11.53 -8.91 10.75
CA LEU A 96 -11.98 -7.59 10.36
C LEU A 96 -12.83 -7.67 9.09
N ASN A 97 -13.95 -6.95 9.10
CA ASN A 97 -14.81 -6.79 7.96
C ASN A 97 -15.15 -5.29 7.79
N LEU A 98 -15.53 -4.91 6.57
CA LEU A 98 -16.17 -3.59 6.39
C LEU A 98 -17.55 -3.61 7.02
N SER A 99 -17.86 -2.58 7.83
CA SER A 99 -19.24 -2.28 8.24
C SER A 99 -20.05 -1.79 7.04
N GLU A 100 -21.34 -1.58 7.20
CA GLU A 100 -22.19 -0.96 6.16
C GLU A 100 -21.66 0.43 5.78
N GLU A 101 -21.21 1.23 6.75
CA GLU A 101 -20.58 2.53 6.47
C GLU A 101 -19.24 2.36 5.76
N GLY A 102 -18.42 1.37 6.14
CA GLY A 102 -17.17 1.04 5.46
C GLY A 102 -17.38 0.63 4.01
N LYS A 103 -18.41 -0.17 3.72
CA LYS A 103 -18.80 -0.55 2.36
C LYS A 103 -19.23 0.66 1.54
N ARG A 104 -20.08 1.53 2.13
CA ARG A 104 -20.52 2.77 1.48
C ARG A 104 -19.31 3.63 1.08
N VAL A 105 -18.36 3.83 2.00
CA VAL A 105 -17.13 4.60 1.74
C VAL A 105 -16.30 3.92 0.65
N HIS A 106 -16.12 2.60 0.72
CA HIS A 106 -15.41 1.83 -0.31
C HIS A 106 -16.02 2.05 -1.70
N ASP A 107 -17.34 1.90 -1.81
CA ASP A 107 -18.06 1.98 -3.09
C ASP A 107 -18.07 3.39 -3.68
N GLU A 108 -17.94 4.42 -2.85
CA GLU A 108 -17.79 5.80 -3.32
C GLU A 108 -16.34 6.14 -3.71
N VAL A 109 -15.33 5.62 -2.99
CA VAL A 109 -13.92 5.97 -3.23
C VAL A 109 -13.31 5.11 -4.33
N ALA A 110 -13.65 3.83 -4.44
CA ALA A 110 -13.02 2.93 -5.41
C ALA A 110 -13.17 3.40 -6.87
N PRO A 111 -14.34 3.85 -7.35
CA PRO A 111 -14.45 4.39 -8.71
C PRO A 111 -13.59 5.64 -8.95
N LEU A 112 -13.45 6.50 -7.93
CA LEU A 112 -12.62 7.70 -8.01
C LEU A 112 -11.14 7.35 -8.06
N ALA A 113 -10.71 6.33 -7.31
CA ALA A 113 -9.34 5.83 -7.36
C ALA A 113 -9.00 5.22 -8.72
N LEU A 114 -9.92 4.43 -9.31
CA LEU A 114 -9.74 3.87 -10.65
C LEU A 114 -9.71 4.97 -11.73
N LYS A 115 -10.54 6.00 -11.59
CA LYS A 115 -10.48 7.15 -12.48
C LYS A 115 -9.14 7.88 -12.38
N PHE A 116 -8.66 8.10 -11.16
CA PHE A 116 -7.35 8.71 -10.94
C PHE A 116 -6.22 7.89 -11.59
N GLU A 117 -6.27 6.56 -11.52
CA GLU A 117 -5.31 5.68 -12.18
C GLU A 117 -5.37 5.84 -13.70
N ALA A 118 -6.57 5.86 -14.29
CA ALA A 118 -6.74 6.06 -15.72
C ALA A 118 -6.20 7.43 -16.17
N ASP A 119 -6.48 8.49 -15.42
CA ASP A 119 -5.97 9.85 -15.69
C ASP A 119 -4.42 9.91 -15.53
N LEU A 120 -3.84 9.17 -14.56
CA LEU A 120 -2.40 9.08 -14.36
C LEU A 120 -1.68 8.39 -15.53
N LEU A 121 -2.33 7.40 -16.12
CA LEU A 121 -1.78 6.62 -17.24
C LEU A 121 -2.13 7.23 -18.61
N GLU A 122 -2.84 8.35 -18.63
CA GLU A 122 -3.20 9.03 -19.88
C GLU A 122 -1.95 9.35 -20.71
N GLY A 123 -2.00 9.04 -21.99
CA GLY A 123 -0.89 9.22 -22.92
C GLY A 123 0.09 8.06 -23.03
N LEU A 124 -0.04 7.02 -22.19
CA LEU A 124 0.69 5.77 -22.36
C LEU A 124 -0.13 4.81 -23.22
N THR A 125 0.56 4.09 -24.10
CA THR A 125 -0.03 2.98 -24.87
C THR A 125 -0.23 1.75 -23.99
N GLU A 126 -1.11 0.83 -24.39
CA GLU A 126 -1.34 -0.44 -23.68
C GLU A 126 -0.05 -1.25 -23.53
N ASP A 127 0.82 -1.27 -24.55
CA ASP A 127 2.11 -1.96 -24.47
C ASP A 127 3.04 -1.30 -23.43
N GLU A 128 3.07 0.03 -23.35
CA GLU A 128 3.88 0.73 -22.34
C GLU A 128 3.35 0.44 -20.92
N ILE A 129 2.04 0.38 -20.72
CA ILE A 129 1.43 0.03 -19.44
C ILE A 129 1.78 -1.41 -19.05
N ASN A 130 1.69 -2.37 -19.97
CA ASN A 130 2.05 -3.77 -19.73
C ASN A 130 3.55 -3.93 -19.40
N VAL A 131 4.42 -3.20 -20.09
CA VAL A 131 5.87 -3.19 -19.80
C VAL A 131 6.14 -2.56 -18.44
N LEU A 132 5.46 -1.47 -18.08
CA LEU A 132 5.59 -0.83 -16.77
C LEU A 132 5.17 -1.79 -15.65
N ASP A 133 4.02 -2.44 -15.75
CA ASP A 133 3.50 -3.38 -14.77
C ASP A 133 4.46 -4.54 -14.54
N SER A 134 4.88 -5.22 -15.61
CA SER A 134 5.84 -6.32 -15.53
C SER A 134 7.20 -5.89 -14.96
N THR A 135 7.64 -4.66 -15.25
CA THR A 135 8.90 -4.10 -14.73
C THR A 135 8.78 -3.82 -13.23
N ILE A 136 7.66 -3.25 -12.78
CA ILE A 136 7.39 -3.01 -11.35
C ILE A 136 7.42 -4.34 -10.59
N GLU A 137 6.73 -5.38 -11.08
CA GLU A 137 6.71 -6.69 -10.43
C GLU A 137 8.11 -7.31 -10.29
N ARG A 138 8.92 -7.24 -11.34
CA ARG A 138 10.31 -7.74 -11.32
C ARG A 138 11.18 -6.96 -10.33
N LEU A 139 11.04 -5.63 -10.27
CA LEU A 139 11.76 -4.79 -9.31
C LEU A 139 11.34 -5.10 -7.88
N MET A 140 10.03 -5.27 -7.62
CA MET A 140 9.51 -5.65 -6.30
C MET A 140 10.04 -7.01 -5.86
N ALA A 141 10.01 -8.01 -6.73
CA ALA A 141 10.55 -9.35 -6.43
C ALA A 141 12.04 -9.27 -6.08
N ARG A 142 12.82 -8.49 -6.84
CA ARG A 142 14.25 -8.31 -6.58
C ARG A 142 14.52 -7.57 -5.26
N ALA A 143 13.78 -6.51 -4.98
CA ALA A 143 13.91 -5.75 -3.74
C ALA A 143 13.62 -6.62 -2.50
N ARG A 144 12.58 -7.48 -2.54
CA ARG A 144 12.29 -8.44 -1.47
C ARG A 144 13.42 -9.46 -1.23
N LEU A 145 14.05 -9.93 -2.30
CA LEU A 145 15.22 -10.80 -2.15
C LEU A 145 16.38 -10.07 -1.49
N MET A 146 16.65 -8.83 -1.90
CA MET A 146 17.72 -8.00 -1.31
C MET A 146 17.44 -7.69 0.16
N GLU A 147 16.19 -7.44 0.54
CA GLU A 147 15.80 -7.22 1.93
C GLU A 147 16.07 -8.46 2.80
N LYS A 148 15.75 -9.66 2.31
CA LYS A 148 16.05 -10.93 3.00
C LYS A 148 17.55 -11.20 3.13
N MET A 149 18.35 -10.77 2.15
CA MET A 149 19.81 -10.88 2.12
C MET A 149 20.52 -9.70 2.81
N GLY A 150 19.76 -8.72 3.33
CA GLY A 150 20.26 -7.41 3.76
C GLY A 150 21.34 -7.43 4.83
N SER A 151 21.43 -8.48 5.66
CA SER A 151 22.53 -8.67 6.60
C SER A 151 23.85 -9.02 5.89
N GLU A 152 23.82 -9.69 4.75
CA GLU A 152 25.02 -10.07 3.99
C GLU A 152 25.52 -8.91 3.11
N TYR A 153 24.62 -8.04 2.63
CA TYR A 153 24.97 -6.92 1.77
C TYR A 153 25.73 -5.81 2.52
N ILE A 154 25.41 -5.63 3.81
CA ILE A 154 26.06 -4.63 4.68
C ILE A 154 27.42 -5.15 5.19
N SER A 155 27.57 -6.46 5.40
CA SER A 155 28.80 -7.08 5.88
C SER A 155 29.84 -7.31 4.76
N GLY A 156 29.46 -7.34 3.50
CA GLY A 156 30.37 -7.51 2.34
C GLY A 156 31.09 -6.23 1.88
N GLY A 157 30.76 -5.07 2.47
CA GLY A 157 31.34 -3.77 2.13
C GLY A 157 32.64 -3.39 2.89
N THR A 158 33.14 -4.25 3.77
CA THR A 158 34.36 -4.02 4.54
C THR A 158 35.42 -5.07 4.20
N THR A 159 35.93 -5.03 2.99
CA THR A 159 37.23 -5.66 2.70
C THR A 159 38.04 -4.74 1.79
N ASN A 160 38.97 -4.04 2.44
CA ASN A 160 40.14 -3.30 1.94
C ASN A 160 40.03 -2.46 0.69
#